data_731e47ffa0a53c1558b317d6b0048f1b
#
_entry.id   731e47ffa0a53c1558b317d6b0048f1b
#
_cell.length_a   1.000
_cell.length_b   1.000
_cell.length_c   1.000
_cell.angle_alpha   90.00
_cell.angle_beta   90.00
_cell.angle_gamma   90.00
#
_symmetry.space_group_name_H-M   'P 1'
#
loop_
_entity.id
_entity.type
_entity.pdbx_description
1 polymer ?
#
loop_
_entity_poly.entity_id
_entity_poly.type
_entity_poly.pdbx_seq_one_letter_code
_entity_poly.pdbx_strand_id
1 'polypeptide(L)'
;MDEKYLKEDLKLLAANHAALKTGERLFVNYCTTCHGSDAGGGPGFPNLRDEDWLYGGDPQIIKASIMNGRTGAMPPWGAVLGPDGTANVAEYVLSLGGRSVNETIAATGKEKFKQLCVACHGPDGKGNPAMGAPNLTDNIWLYGGSKKTIMESIDKGRAGRMPAHAEFLGEAKAHLLAAYIYSLSHPVEGDRAEKH
;
A
#
# COMPACT_ATOMS: atom_id res chain seq x y z
N MET A 1 10.14 -23.30 17.97
CA MET A 1 9.67 -24.05 16.77
C MET A 1 9.77 -23.18 15.52
N ASP A 2 9.52 -21.90 15.62
CA ASP A 2 9.54 -20.94 14.47
C ASP A 2 10.96 -20.60 14.00
N GLU A 3 11.96 -20.74 14.86
CA GLU A 3 13.37 -20.43 14.57
C GLU A 3 14.00 -21.31 13.47
N LYS A 4 13.47 -22.51 13.25
CA LYS A 4 13.94 -23.39 12.17
C LYS A 4 13.81 -22.76 10.78
N TYR A 5 12.82 -21.89 10.60
CA TYR A 5 12.53 -21.24 9.32
C TYR A 5 13.34 -19.96 9.07
N LEU A 6 14.02 -19.41 10.09
CA LEU A 6 14.74 -18.15 9.95
C LEU A 6 15.86 -18.14 8.89
N LYS A 7 16.43 -19.31 8.61
CA LYS A 7 17.49 -19.49 7.62
C LYS A 7 16.98 -19.80 6.21
N GLU A 8 15.68 -20.06 6.08
CA GLU A 8 15.07 -20.37 4.79
C GLU A 8 14.73 -19.08 4.03
N ASP A 9 14.83 -19.15 2.71
CA ASP A 9 14.42 -18.04 1.85
C ASP A 9 12.91 -17.80 1.94
N LEU A 10 12.50 -16.55 2.03
CA LEU A 10 11.10 -16.15 2.21
C LEU A 10 10.20 -16.56 1.03
N LYS A 11 10.74 -16.58 -0.19
CA LYS A 11 9.97 -16.99 -1.38
C LYS A 11 9.76 -18.50 -1.37
N LEU A 12 10.74 -19.26 -0.87
CA LEU A 12 10.59 -20.70 -0.68
C LEU A 12 9.59 -21.01 0.43
N LEU A 13 9.63 -20.26 1.54
CA LEU A 13 8.64 -20.38 2.61
C LEU A 13 7.23 -20.04 2.17
N ALA A 14 7.07 -19.11 1.23
CA ALA A 14 5.78 -18.77 0.64
C ALA A 14 5.15 -19.89 -0.19
N ALA A 15 5.88 -20.99 -0.45
CA ALA A 15 5.39 -22.23 -1.02
C ALA A 15 5.33 -23.40 0.01
N ASN A 16 5.70 -23.15 1.27
CA ASN A 16 5.73 -24.19 2.31
C ASN A 16 4.42 -24.15 3.13
N HIS A 17 3.56 -25.14 2.91
CA HIS A 17 2.24 -25.22 3.56
C HIS A 17 2.28 -25.13 5.10
N ALA A 18 3.26 -25.77 5.76
CA ALA A 18 3.36 -25.72 7.22
C ALA A 18 3.78 -24.32 7.74
N ALA A 19 4.66 -23.64 6.99
CA ALA A 19 5.07 -22.27 7.27
C ALA A 19 3.89 -21.30 7.05
N LEU A 20 3.18 -21.45 5.93
CA LEU A 20 2.01 -20.60 5.61
C LEU A 20 0.89 -20.75 6.63
N LYS A 21 0.58 -21.98 7.07
CA LYS A 21 -0.43 -22.22 8.12
C LYS A 21 -0.06 -21.54 9.45
N THR A 22 1.22 -21.46 9.77
CA THR A 22 1.70 -20.72 10.96
C THR A 22 1.61 -19.22 10.74
N GLY A 23 2.02 -18.73 9.58
CA GLY A 23 1.90 -17.33 9.19
C GLY A 23 0.45 -16.82 9.20
N GLU A 24 -0.48 -17.62 8.66
CA GLU A 24 -1.91 -17.35 8.68
C GLU A 24 -2.44 -17.17 10.10
N ARG A 25 -2.11 -18.10 11.02
CA ARG A 25 -2.53 -17.99 12.43
C ARG A 25 -1.98 -16.72 13.08
N LEU A 26 -0.74 -16.35 12.78
CA LEU A 26 -0.16 -15.12 13.27
C LEU A 26 -0.89 -13.89 12.70
N PHE A 27 -1.20 -13.91 11.41
CA PHE A 27 -1.96 -12.86 10.75
C PHE A 27 -3.34 -12.67 11.38
N VAL A 28 -4.08 -13.77 11.57
CA VAL A 28 -5.41 -13.74 12.20
C VAL A 28 -5.36 -13.14 13.60
N ASN A 29 -4.33 -13.43 14.37
CA ASN A 29 -4.22 -12.95 15.75
C ASN A 29 -3.77 -11.49 15.89
N TYR A 30 -2.96 -10.98 14.95
CA TYR A 30 -2.27 -9.70 15.15
C TYR A 30 -2.54 -8.64 14.06
N CYS A 31 -3.06 -9.03 12.89
CA CYS A 31 -3.11 -8.14 11.73
C CYS A 31 -4.53 -7.83 11.25
N THR A 32 -5.49 -8.72 11.52
CA THR A 32 -6.87 -8.62 10.99
C THR A 32 -7.63 -7.39 11.45
N THR A 33 -7.33 -6.86 12.63
CA THR A 33 -8.00 -5.64 13.14
C THR A 33 -7.83 -4.44 12.19
N CYS A 34 -6.68 -4.35 11.52
CA CYS A 34 -6.40 -3.27 10.57
C CYS A 34 -6.56 -3.71 9.12
N HIS A 35 -6.07 -4.91 8.78
CA HIS A 35 -6.01 -5.38 7.38
C HIS A 35 -7.22 -6.23 6.95
N GLY A 36 -8.20 -6.45 7.84
CA GLY A 36 -9.34 -7.32 7.57
C GLY A 36 -9.00 -8.80 7.71
N SER A 37 -10.03 -9.63 7.95
CA SER A 37 -9.87 -11.08 8.09
C SER A 37 -9.44 -11.77 6.79
N ASP A 38 -9.77 -11.15 5.66
CA ASP A 38 -9.40 -11.59 4.32
C ASP A 38 -8.13 -10.92 3.80
N ALA A 39 -7.45 -10.09 4.60
CA ALA A 39 -6.30 -9.27 4.23
C ALA A 39 -6.59 -8.24 3.10
N GLY A 40 -7.87 -7.97 2.82
CA GLY A 40 -8.32 -7.04 1.78
C GLY A 40 -8.18 -5.55 2.16
N GLY A 41 -7.81 -5.26 3.41
CA GLY A 41 -7.66 -3.90 3.90
C GLY A 41 -8.98 -3.15 4.07
N GLY A 42 -8.90 -1.84 4.03
CA GLY A 42 -10.03 -0.92 4.13
C GLY A 42 -9.56 0.53 4.02
N PRO A 43 -10.44 1.53 4.15
CA PRO A 43 -10.04 2.92 4.05
C PRO A 43 -8.91 3.27 5.03
N GLY A 44 -7.73 3.62 4.49
CA GLY A 44 -6.52 3.90 5.27
C GLY A 44 -5.67 2.68 5.64
N PHE A 45 -6.13 1.46 5.33
CA PHE A 45 -5.39 0.22 5.56
C PHE A 45 -5.17 -0.52 4.24
N PRO A 46 -3.91 -0.78 3.82
CA PRO A 46 -3.62 -1.41 2.53
C PRO A 46 -4.23 -2.81 2.41
N ASN A 47 -4.70 -3.13 1.20
CA ASN A 47 -4.95 -4.48 0.76
C ASN A 47 -3.59 -5.20 0.63
N LEU A 48 -3.47 -6.40 1.21
CA LEU A 48 -2.25 -7.20 1.19
C LEU A 48 -2.31 -8.35 0.16
N ARG A 49 -3.37 -8.39 -0.65
CA ARG A 49 -3.64 -9.44 -1.63
C ARG A 49 -3.40 -9.00 -3.07
N ASP A 50 -3.29 -7.68 -3.29
CA ASP A 50 -2.98 -7.12 -4.61
C ASP A 50 -1.48 -6.93 -4.81
N GLU A 51 -1.09 -6.47 -5.98
CA GLU A 51 0.31 -6.21 -6.34
C GLU A 51 0.73 -4.75 -6.12
N ASP A 52 -0.15 -3.92 -5.56
CA ASP A 52 0.14 -2.52 -5.29
C ASP A 52 0.69 -2.31 -3.87
N TRP A 53 1.98 -2.12 -3.79
CA TRP A 53 2.72 -2.02 -2.54
C TRP A 53 3.33 -0.63 -2.34
N LEU A 54 2.83 0.11 -1.37
CA LEU A 54 3.33 1.46 -1.05
C LEU A 54 4.85 1.53 -0.81
N TYR A 55 5.43 0.51 -0.19
CA TYR A 55 6.85 0.45 0.17
C TYR A 55 7.63 -0.63 -0.60
N GLY A 56 6.96 -1.36 -1.47
CA GLY A 56 7.48 -2.48 -2.23
C GLY A 56 7.04 -3.84 -1.70
N GLY A 57 6.76 -4.77 -2.63
CA GLY A 57 6.20 -6.11 -2.37
C GLY A 57 7.25 -7.22 -2.24
N ASP A 58 8.55 -6.92 -2.23
CA ASP A 58 9.57 -7.93 -1.94
C ASP A 58 9.40 -8.46 -0.51
N PRO A 59 9.47 -9.79 -0.29
CA PRO A 59 9.21 -10.37 1.03
C PRO A 59 10.14 -9.88 2.14
N GLN A 60 11.35 -9.44 1.82
CA GLN A 60 12.25 -8.83 2.81
C GLN A 60 11.77 -7.43 3.19
N ILE A 61 11.21 -6.68 2.25
CA ILE A 61 10.61 -5.36 2.52
C ILE A 61 9.33 -5.52 3.35
N ILE A 62 8.52 -6.54 3.06
CA ILE A 62 7.35 -6.89 3.88
C ILE A 62 7.79 -7.23 5.31
N LYS A 63 8.81 -8.08 5.48
CA LYS A 63 9.40 -8.40 6.79
C LYS A 63 9.87 -7.13 7.51
N ALA A 64 10.60 -6.26 6.81
CA ALA A 64 11.06 -4.98 7.37
C ALA A 64 9.89 -4.08 7.81
N SER A 65 8.80 -4.06 7.04
CA SER A 65 7.58 -3.31 7.39
C SER A 65 6.90 -3.85 8.65
N ILE A 66 6.86 -5.16 8.82
CA ILE A 66 6.33 -5.81 10.03
C ILE A 66 7.23 -5.48 11.24
N MET A 67 8.53 -5.66 11.10
CA MET A 67 9.49 -5.47 12.20
C MET A 67 9.54 -4.02 12.68
N ASN A 68 9.68 -3.07 11.74
CA ASN A 68 10.00 -1.68 12.05
C ASN A 68 8.78 -0.75 12.01
N GLY A 69 7.65 -1.24 11.51
CA GLY A 69 6.49 -0.41 11.22
C GLY A 69 6.71 0.51 10.02
N ARG A 70 5.70 1.31 9.71
CA ARG A 70 5.74 2.34 8.66
C ARG A 70 5.01 3.59 9.14
N THR A 71 5.53 4.74 8.76
CA THR A 71 4.84 6.02 8.95
C THR A 71 4.85 6.74 7.61
N GLY A 72 3.67 6.96 7.06
CA GLY A 72 3.47 7.70 5.82
C GLY A 72 2.75 9.00 6.11
N ALA A 73 3.15 10.08 5.45
CA ALA A 73 2.48 11.37 5.55
C ALA A 73 2.48 12.08 4.20
N MET A 74 1.31 12.51 3.77
CA MET A 74 1.12 13.47 2.69
C MET A 74 0.73 14.79 3.34
N PRO A 75 1.50 15.87 3.18
CA PRO A 75 1.15 17.17 3.77
C PRO A 75 -0.13 17.75 3.15
N PRO A 76 -0.86 18.60 3.88
CA PRO A 76 -2.03 19.31 3.35
C PRO A 76 -1.60 20.42 2.39
N TRP A 77 -2.24 20.48 1.23
CA TRP A 77 -1.94 21.46 0.20
C TRP A 77 -3.08 22.49 -0.02
N GLY A 78 -4.19 22.35 0.70
CA GLY A 78 -5.37 23.19 0.54
C GLY A 78 -5.10 24.68 0.69
N ALA A 79 -4.30 25.08 1.69
CA ALA A 79 -3.96 26.48 1.91
C ALA A 79 -3.11 27.09 0.77
N VAL A 80 -2.28 26.29 0.10
CA VAL A 80 -1.41 26.71 -1.01
C VAL A 80 -2.18 26.74 -2.34
N LEU A 81 -3.01 25.72 -2.57
CA LEU A 81 -3.72 25.52 -3.84
C LEU A 81 -5.03 26.31 -3.92
N GLY A 82 -5.69 26.52 -2.78
CA GLY A 82 -7.07 26.98 -2.73
C GLY A 82 -8.06 25.96 -3.31
N PRO A 83 -9.38 26.19 -3.23
CA PRO A 83 -10.40 25.26 -3.70
C PRO A 83 -10.27 24.92 -5.19
N ASP A 84 -10.08 25.93 -6.03
CA ASP A 84 -9.94 25.73 -7.48
C ASP A 84 -8.66 24.98 -7.84
N GLY A 85 -7.54 25.32 -7.19
CA GLY A 85 -6.27 24.62 -7.41
C GLY A 85 -6.33 23.17 -6.99
N THR A 86 -6.96 22.87 -5.86
CA THR A 86 -7.22 21.50 -5.38
C THR A 86 -8.09 20.72 -6.37
N ALA A 87 -9.15 21.34 -6.88
CA ALA A 87 -10.03 20.71 -7.88
C ALA A 87 -9.30 20.43 -9.20
N ASN A 88 -8.43 21.37 -9.64
CA ASN A 88 -7.65 21.21 -10.86
C ASN A 88 -6.63 20.08 -10.74
N VAL A 89 -5.91 19.99 -9.61
CA VAL A 89 -4.95 18.90 -9.37
C VAL A 89 -5.69 17.55 -9.28
N ALA A 90 -6.84 17.48 -8.63
CA ALA A 90 -7.66 16.27 -8.56
C ALA A 90 -8.11 15.81 -9.96
N GLU A 91 -8.49 16.75 -10.84
CA GLU A 91 -8.84 16.45 -12.23
C GLU A 91 -7.65 15.84 -13.00
N TYR A 92 -6.46 16.42 -12.83
CA TYR A 92 -5.26 15.86 -13.43
C TYR A 92 -4.94 14.47 -12.89
N VAL A 93 -5.02 14.26 -11.57
CA VAL A 93 -4.80 12.95 -10.94
C VAL A 93 -5.75 11.89 -11.50
N LEU A 94 -7.03 12.24 -11.70
CA LEU A 94 -8.01 11.34 -12.34
C LEU A 94 -7.61 10.99 -13.78
N SER A 95 -7.06 11.94 -14.53
CA SER A 95 -6.58 11.71 -15.89
C SER A 95 -5.40 10.74 -15.96
N LEU A 96 -4.55 10.69 -14.95
CA LEU A 96 -3.43 9.75 -14.87
C LEU A 96 -3.91 8.30 -14.86
N GLY A 97 -5.03 8.00 -14.20
CA GLY A 97 -5.68 6.69 -14.20
C GLY A 97 -6.57 6.42 -15.43
N GLY A 98 -6.46 7.23 -16.49
CA GLY A 98 -7.24 7.06 -17.73
C GLY A 98 -8.72 7.37 -17.61
N ARG A 99 -9.14 8.08 -16.56
CA ARG A 99 -10.54 8.45 -16.34
C ARG A 99 -10.93 9.65 -17.20
N SER A 100 -12.20 9.71 -17.63
CA SER A 100 -12.72 10.84 -18.36
C SER A 100 -12.75 12.09 -17.49
N VAL A 101 -12.15 13.18 -17.97
CA VAL A 101 -11.95 14.44 -17.23
C VAL A 101 -12.20 15.64 -18.14
N ASN A 102 -12.31 16.82 -17.55
CA ASN A 102 -12.22 18.07 -18.30
C ASN A 102 -10.73 18.37 -18.60
N GLU A 103 -10.32 18.25 -19.86
CA GLU A 103 -8.93 18.37 -20.28
C GLU A 103 -8.31 19.73 -19.98
N THR A 104 -9.07 20.83 -20.10
CA THR A 104 -8.59 22.19 -19.79
C THR A 104 -8.29 22.32 -18.30
N ILE A 105 -9.16 21.80 -17.45
CA ILE A 105 -8.98 21.80 -16.00
C ILE A 105 -7.80 20.90 -15.62
N ALA A 106 -7.73 19.70 -16.21
CA ALA A 106 -6.63 18.75 -15.98
C ALA A 106 -5.27 19.34 -16.41
N ALA A 107 -5.20 20.07 -17.53
CA ALA A 107 -3.98 20.73 -17.98
C ALA A 107 -3.51 21.77 -16.96
N THR A 108 -4.42 22.57 -16.40
CA THR A 108 -4.09 23.52 -15.30
C THR A 108 -3.61 22.80 -14.06
N GLY A 109 -4.25 21.67 -13.71
CA GLY A 109 -3.85 20.81 -12.60
C GLY A 109 -2.46 20.20 -12.78
N LYS A 110 -2.12 19.80 -14.01
CA LYS A 110 -0.81 19.24 -14.37
C LYS A 110 0.34 20.19 -14.03
N GLU A 111 0.19 21.48 -14.32
CA GLU A 111 1.24 22.47 -14.01
C GLU A 111 1.45 22.62 -12.50
N LYS A 112 0.38 22.58 -11.71
CA LYS A 112 0.47 22.59 -10.24
C LYS A 112 1.07 21.29 -9.70
N PHE A 113 0.68 20.16 -10.27
CA PHE A 113 1.22 18.84 -9.90
C PHE A 113 2.73 18.78 -10.11
N LYS A 114 3.24 19.28 -11.23
CA LYS A 114 4.68 19.36 -11.51
C LYS A 114 5.46 20.15 -10.46
N GLN A 115 4.85 21.18 -9.91
CA GLN A 115 5.51 22.07 -8.94
C GLN A 115 5.50 21.50 -7.52
N LEU A 116 4.42 20.82 -7.11
CA LEU A 116 4.15 20.51 -5.71
C LEU A 116 4.12 19.00 -5.40
N CYS A 117 3.80 18.16 -6.38
CA CYS A 117 3.48 16.75 -6.12
C CYS A 117 4.55 15.77 -6.61
N VAL A 118 5.31 16.15 -7.65
CA VAL A 118 6.31 15.30 -8.32
C VAL A 118 7.40 14.81 -7.38
N ALA A 119 7.79 15.60 -6.38
CA ALA A 119 8.82 15.22 -5.42
C ALA A 119 8.52 13.89 -4.70
N CYS A 120 7.24 13.61 -4.44
CA CYS A 120 6.79 12.38 -3.80
C CYS A 120 6.20 11.38 -4.79
N HIS A 121 5.33 11.85 -5.72
CA HIS A 121 4.57 10.96 -6.60
C HIS A 121 5.25 10.66 -7.95
N GLY A 122 6.41 11.26 -8.22
CA GLY A 122 7.11 11.10 -9.49
C GLY A 122 6.51 11.96 -10.62
N PRO A 123 7.28 12.19 -11.70
CA PRO A 123 6.84 13.06 -12.81
C PRO A 123 5.70 12.46 -13.62
N ASP A 124 5.53 11.16 -13.59
CA ASP A 124 4.49 10.37 -14.27
C ASP A 124 3.39 9.90 -13.30
N GLY A 125 3.46 10.27 -12.03
CA GLY A 125 2.47 9.91 -11.01
C GLY A 125 2.55 8.45 -10.53
N LYS A 126 3.62 7.70 -10.86
CA LYS A 126 3.76 6.28 -10.48
C LYS A 126 4.14 6.03 -9.04
N GLY A 127 4.29 7.09 -8.26
CA GLY A 127 4.63 6.98 -6.85
C GLY A 127 6.13 6.80 -6.59
N ASN A 128 6.44 6.57 -5.31
CA ASN A 128 7.81 6.35 -4.85
C ASN A 128 7.83 5.40 -3.65
N PRO A 129 8.16 4.12 -3.84
CA PRO A 129 8.19 3.14 -2.75
C PRO A 129 9.16 3.48 -1.62
N ALA A 130 10.25 4.23 -1.88
CA ALA A 130 11.18 4.63 -0.83
C ALA A 130 10.53 5.58 0.20
N MET A 131 9.49 6.33 -0.23
CA MET A 131 8.74 7.26 0.60
C MET A 131 7.35 6.73 1.00
N GLY A 132 6.91 5.61 0.42
CA GLY A 132 5.54 5.12 0.57
C GLY A 132 4.51 6.00 -0.13
N ALA A 133 4.92 6.77 -1.14
CA ALA A 133 4.01 7.57 -1.95
C ALA A 133 3.33 6.69 -3.00
N PRO A 134 1.98 6.64 -3.03
CA PRO A 134 1.24 5.72 -3.89
C PRO A 134 1.38 6.05 -5.38
N ASN A 135 1.21 5.03 -6.20
CA ASN A 135 0.93 5.14 -7.62
C ASN A 135 -0.45 5.80 -7.81
N LEU A 136 -0.53 6.81 -8.66
CA LEU A 136 -1.75 7.55 -8.96
C LEU A 136 -2.30 7.22 -10.36
N THR A 137 -1.65 6.26 -11.07
CA THR A 137 -1.98 5.92 -12.46
C THR A 137 -2.86 4.68 -12.58
N ASP A 138 -3.12 4.00 -11.47
CA ASP A 138 -3.98 2.81 -11.41
C ASP A 138 -5.34 3.12 -10.76
N ASN A 139 -6.11 2.05 -10.49
CA ASN A 139 -7.42 2.14 -9.83
C ASN A 139 -7.41 1.70 -8.37
N ILE A 140 -6.23 1.56 -7.76
CA ILE A 140 -6.07 1.14 -6.37
C ILE A 140 -5.88 2.36 -5.47
N TRP A 141 -6.82 2.58 -4.56
CA TRP A 141 -6.92 3.80 -3.78
C TRP A 141 -7.10 3.50 -2.29
N LEU A 142 -6.09 3.78 -1.49
CA LEU A 142 -6.10 3.53 -0.05
C LEU A 142 -7.21 4.28 0.71
N TYR A 143 -7.58 5.47 0.26
CA TYR A 143 -8.63 6.30 0.88
C TYR A 143 -9.86 6.47 0.00
N GLY A 144 -9.86 5.85 -1.18
CA GLY A 144 -10.92 5.97 -2.18
C GLY A 144 -10.58 6.89 -3.34
N GLY A 145 -10.96 6.48 -4.55
CA GLY A 145 -10.61 7.12 -5.83
C GLY A 145 -11.67 8.08 -6.38
N SER A 146 -12.70 8.48 -5.61
CA SER A 146 -13.63 9.50 -6.09
C SER A 146 -12.96 10.87 -6.15
N LYS A 147 -13.40 11.74 -7.08
CA LYS A 147 -12.88 13.12 -7.16
C LYS A 147 -12.93 13.82 -5.81
N LYS A 148 -14.04 13.68 -5.10
CA LYS A 148 -14.25 14.26 -3.76
C LYS A 148 -13.19 13.78 -2.76
N THR A 149 -12.90 12.48 -2.74
CA THR A 149 -11.94 11.89 -1.82
C THR A 149 -10.50 12.27 -2.18
N ILE A 150 -10.19 12.36 -3.49
CA ILE A 150 -8.89 12.85 -3.96
C ILE A 150 -8.70 14.32 -3.56
N MET A 151 -9.70 15.17 -3.78
CA MET A 151 -9.67 16.56 -3.32
C MET A 151 -9.46 16.66 -1.82
N GLU A 152 -10.16 15.85 -1.02
CA GLU A 152 -9.96 15.80 0.43
C GLU A 152 -8.53 15.40 0.81
N SER A 153 -7.96 14.43 0.12
CA SER A 153 -6.57 13.99 0.34
C SER A 153 -5.56 15.10 0.03
N ILE A 154 -5.79 15.87 -1.04
CA ILE A 154 -4.95 17.00 -1.42
C ILE A 154 -5.12 18.16 -0.43
N ASP A 155 -6.35 18.47 -0.08
CA ASP A 155 -6.69 19.61 0.78
C ASP A 155 -6.16 19.42 2.21
N LYS A 156 -6.48 18.27 2.83
CA LYS A 156 -6.20 18.00 4.25
C LYS A 156 -4.94 17.19 4.50
N GLY A 157 -4.33 16.63 3.44
CA GLY A 157 -3.26 15.65 3.57
C GLY A 157 -3.76 14.29 4.09
N ARG A 158 -2.83 13.37 4.25
CA ARG A 158 -3.08 12.03 4.84
C ARG A 158 -1.93 11.66 5.76
N ALA A 159 -2.24 10.95 6.83
CA ALA A 159 -1.26 10.37 7.71
C ALA A 159 -1.69 8.94 8.06
N GLY A 160 -0.75 8.02 7.95
CA GLY A 160 -0.97 6.62 8.29
C GLY A 160 0.21 6.08 9.10
N ARG A 161 -0.08 5.18 10.04
CA ARG A 161 0.92 4.53 10.85
C ARG A 161 0.62 3.04 10.98
N MET A 162 1.57 2.21 10.56
CA MET A 162 1.67 0.81 10.94
C MET A 162 2.67 0.72 12.10
N PRO A 163 2.30 0.23 13.28
CA PRO A 163 3.22 0.10 14.39
C PRO A 163 4.29 -0.97 14.12
N ALA A 164 5.46 -0.82 14.74
CA ALA A 164 6.49 -1.84 14.75
C ALA A 164 6.04 -3.05 15.60
N HIS A 165 6.30 -4.25 15.10
CA HIS A 165 5.90 -5.50 15.75
C HIS A 165 7.09 -6.34 16.25
N ALA A 166 8.32 -5.83 16.11
CA ALA A 166 9.54 -6.54 16.46
C ALA A 166 9.58 -7.00 17.91
N GLU A 167 9.17 -6.13 18.84
CA GLU A 167 9.30 -6.35 20.27
C GLU A 167 8.48 -7.56 20.76
N PHE A 168 7.23 -7.70 20.30
CA PHE A 168 6.36 -8.77 20.78
C PHE A 168 6.27 -9.99 19.85
N LEU A 169 6.52 -9.83 18.54
CA LEU A 169 6.55 -10.97 17.61
C LEU A 169 7.91 -11.66 17.60
N GLY A 170 8.99 -10.89 17.65
CA GLY A 170 10.33 -11.37 17.37
C GLY A 170 10.53 -11.69 15.86
N GLU A 171 11.78 -11.91 15.50
CA GLU A 171 12.20 -12.05 14.11
C GLU A 171 11.61 -13.30 13.44
N ALA A 172 11.55 -14.44 14.14
CA ALA A 172 11.08 -15.71 13.59
C ALA A 172 9.61 -15.66 13.17
N LYS A 173 8.74 -15.05 14.00
CA LYS A 173 7.32 -14.91 13.67
C LYS A 173 7.10 -13.88 12.56
N ALA A 174 7.86 -12.77 12.57
CA ALA A 174 7.81 -11.78 11.50
C ALA A 174 8.27 -12.37 10.15
N HIS A 175 9.22 -13.29 10.17
CA HIS A 175 9.68 -14.01 8.98
C HIS A 175 8.56 -14.87 8.38
N LEU A 176 7.87 -15.66 9.21
CA LEU A 176 6.73 -16.49 8.78
C LEU A 176 5.55 -15.64 8.31
N LEU A 177 5.26 -14.53 8.99
CA LEU A 177 4.23 -13.58 8.57
C LEU A 177 4.55 -12.96 7.21
N ALA A 178 5.81 -12.58 6.97
CA ALA A 178 6.22 -12.02 5.70
C ALA A 178 6.05 -13.02 4.54
N ALA A 179 6.41 -14.28 4.76
CA ALA A 179 6.19 -15.34 3.78
C ALA A 179 4.69 -15.55 3.48
N TYR A 180 3.85 -15.57 4.52
CA TYR A 180 2.41 -15.68 4.36
C TYR A 180 1.81 -14.50 3.59
N ILE A 181 2.14 -13.27 3.99
CA ILE A 181 1.63 -12.07 3.32
C ILE A 181 2.10 -12.01 1.87
N TYR A 182 3.35 -12.35 1.59
CA TYR A 182 3.87 -12.45 0.23
C TYR A 182 3.09 -13.46 -0.62
N SER A 183 2.73 -14.62 -0.05
CA SER A 183 1.96 -15.65 -0.75
C SER A 183 0.54 -15.21 -1.13
N LEU A 184 -0.04 -14.22 -0.44
CA LEU A 184 -1.39 -13.71 -0.73
C LEU A 184 -1.49 -13.03 -2.10
N SER A 185 -0.44 -12.31 -2.51
CA SER A 185 -0.35 -11.66 -3.83
C SER A 185 0.41 -12.51 -4.87
N HIS A 186 1.12 -13.57 -4.42
CA HIS A 186 1.90 -14.48 -5.26
C HIS A 186 1.50 -15.95 -5.01
N PRO A 187 0.25 -16.34 -5.31
CA PRO A 187 -0.21 -17.72 -5.06
C PRO A 187 0.57 -18.70 -5.94
N VAL A 188 1.01 -19.82 -5.34
CA VAL A 188 1.64 -20.93 -6.08
C VAL A 188 0.61 -21.55 -7.01
N GLU A 189 1.02 -21.98 -8.21
CA GLU A 189 0.15 -22.53 -9.28
C GLU A 189 -0.61 -23.81 -8.89
N GLY A 190 -0.85 -24.13 -7.69
CA GLY A 190 -1.70 -25.22 -7.22
C GLY A 190 -2.93 -24.79 -6.43
N ASP A 191 -2.85 -23.61 -5.81
CA ASP A 191 -3.89 -23.13 -4.87
C ASP A 191 -5.10 -22.43 -5.53
N ARG A 192 -5.04 -22.20 -6.84
CA ARG A 192 -6.16 -21.59 -7.58
C ARG A 192 -7.33 -22.53 -7.84
N ALA A 193 -7.13 -23.83 -7.69
CA ALA A 193 -8.12 -24.84 -8.06
C ALA A 193 -9.16 -25.16 -6.96
N GLU A 194 -8.95 -24.76 -5.71
CA GLU A 194 -9.82 -25.14 -4.58
C GLU A 194 -10.78 -24.04 -4.09
N LYS A 195 -10.84 -22.88 -4.75
CA LYS A 195 -11.70 -21.76 -4.32
C LYS A 195 -12.82 -21.40 -5.32
N HIS A 196 -13.44 -22.45 -5.93
CA HIS A 196 -14.71 -22.30 -6.67
C HIS A 196 -15.79 -23.20 -6.11
#